data_95f5e64b50cfd386b279c092991dadf6
#
_entry.id   95f5e64b50cfd386b279c092991dadf6
#
_cell.length_a   1.000
_cell.length_b   1.000
_cell.length_c   1.000
_cell.angle_alpha   90.00
_cell.angle_beta   90.00
_cell.angle_gamma   90.00
#
_symmetry.space_group_name_H-M   'P 1'
#
loop_
_entity.id
_entity.type
_entity.pdbx_description
1 polymer ?
#
loop_
_entity_poly.entity_id
_entity_poly.type
_entity_poly.pdbx_seq_one_letter_code
_entity_poly.pdbx_strand_id
1 'polypeptide(L)'
;MTIGIIGGGAAGMAAALAASEYENCSVVLMERQARLGKKLSATGNGRCNLSNLHASEGGYNGDDPHFHEYALKKYPPEETLQWFADLGLYTVAEPSGKIYPYSDQANSVVDVLRFSLEKENIEVLTDFEVMRVKKNGAAFSVTSKDRTLEFDRLIIACGGLAGTKLGGTMAGYKLLRAFGHKCTKLRPALVQVKTSWPGVSALKGVRANCRAAIYHNGRRLRESVGEVQFTEFGLSGPVI
;
A
#
# COMPACT_ATOMS: atom_id res chain seq x y z
N MET A 1 23.73 -3.50 14.80
CA MET A 1 22.44 -2.83 15.07
C MET A 1 21.31 -3.75 14.63
N THR A 2 20.25 -3.91 15.44
CA THR A 2 19.10 -4.74 15.12
C THR A 2 17.88 -3.86 14.79
N ILE A 3 17.24 -4.11 13.64
CA ILE A 3 16.06 -3.36 13.19
C ILE A 3 14.87 -4.30 13.11
N GLY A 4 13.82 -3.99 13.88
CA GLY A 4 12.54 -4.67 13.76
C GLY A 4 11.64 -3.93 12.76
N ILE A 5 10.95 -4.67 11.87
CA ILE A 5 9.99 -4.11 10.92
C ILE A 5 8.66 -4.83 11.09
N ILE A 6 7.60 -4.10 11.39
CA ILE A 6 6.26 -4.65 11.63
C ILE A 6 5.39 -4.45 10.39
N GLY A 7 5.05 -5.54 9.73
CA GLY A 7 4.21 -5.59 8.53
C GLY A 7 4.96 -6.01 7.27
N GLY A 8 4.65 -7.16 6.73
CA GLY A 8 5.24 -7.77 5.52
C GLY A 8 4.55 -7.38 4.21
N GLY A 9 4.01 -6.15 4.14
CA GLY A 9 3.50 -5.55 2.90
C GLY A 9 4.62 -4.91 2.06
N ALA A 10 4.24 -4.22 0.96
CA ALA A 10 5.21 -3.56 0.07
C ALA A 10 6.20 -2.65 0.83
N ALA A 11 5.68 -1.78 1.70
CA ALA A 11 6.51 -0.85 2.47
C ALA A 11 7.47 -1.56 3.43
N GLY A 12 7.01 -2.65 4.10
CA GLY A 12 7.86 -3.40 5.03
C GLY A 12 8.94 -4.20 4.32
N MET A 13 8.62 -4.83 3.20
CA MET A 13 9.61 -5.55 2.40
C MET A 13 10.66 -4.59 1.82
N ALA A 14 10.25 -3.44 1.27
CA ALA A 14 11.19 -2.42 0.79
C ALA A 14 12.07 -1.86 1.92
N ALA A 15 11.48 -1.61 3.10
CA ALA A 15 12.24 -1.14 4.27
C ALA A 15 13.26 -2.18 4.76
N ALA A 16 12.91 -3.48 4.69
CA ALA A 16 13.82 -4.56 5.07
C ALA A 16 15.01 -4.65 4.11
N LEU A 17 14.76 -4.56 2.80
CA LEU A 17 15.80 -4.54 1.79
C LEU A 17 16.73 -3.34 1.97
N ALA A 18 16.18 -2.13 2.09
CA ALA A 18 16.97 -0.92 2.30
C ALA A 18 17.79 -0.97 3.60
N ALA A 19 17.20 -1.46 4.70
CA ALA A 19 17.90 -1.58 5.97
C ALA A 19 19.02 -2.63 5.93
N SER A 20 18.88 -3.70 5.13
CA SER A 20 19.87 -4.76 5.00
C SER A 20 21.17 -4.34 4.28
N GLU A 21 21.14 -3.22 3.56
CA GLU A 21 22.29 -2.67 2.84
C GLU A 21 23.32 -1.99 3.76
N TYR A 22 22.92 -1.69 4.99
CA TYR A 22 23.84 -1.09 5.96
C TYR A 22 24.72 -2.15 6.63
N GLU A 23 26.01 -1.89 6.69
CA GLU A 23 26.97 -2.74 7.38
C GLU A 23 26.59 -2.95 8.87
N ASN A 24 26.82 -4.16 9.38
CA ASN A 24 26.52 -4.53 10.76
C ASN A 24 25.05 -4.29 11.18
N CYS A 25 24.12 -4.42 10.23
CA CYS A 25 22.71 -4.34 10.46
C CYS A 25 22.05 -5.71 10.28
N SER A 26 21.29 -6.15 11.27
CA SER A 26 20.42 -7.33 11.19
C SER A 26 18.96 -6.87 11.21
N VAL A 27 18.15 -7.43 10.34
CA VAL A 27 16.75 -7.05 10.12
C VAL A 27 15.83 -8.21 10.48
N VAL A 28 14.77 -7.94 11.22
CA VAL A 28 13.69 -8.89 11.46
C VAL A 28 12.38 -8.31 10.94
N LEU A 29 11.85 -8.92 9.89
CA LEU A 29 10.56 -8.56 9.29
C LEU A 29 9.46 -9.43 9.88
N MET A 30 8.52 -8.82 10.59
CA MET A 30 7.42 -9.48 11.29
C MET A 30 6.10 -9.28 10.54
N GLU A 31 5.46 -10.36 10.11
CA GLU A 31 4.16 -10.34 9.42
C GLU A 31 3.16 -11.24 10.16
N ARG A 32 1.96 -10.73 10.43
CA ARG A 32 0.90 -11.47 11.13
C ARG A 32 0.21 -12.55 10.28
N GLN A 33 0.30 -12.45 8.96
CA GLN A 33 -0.25 -13.43 8.02
C GLN A 33 0.79 -14.52 7.74
N ALA A 34 0.33 -15.67 7.27
CA ALA A 34 1.20 -16.77 6.84
C ALA A 34 2.01 -16.43 5.56
N ARG A 35 1.72 -15.32 4.89
CA ARG A 35 2.39 -14.91 3.65
C ARG A 35 2.63 -13.41 3.60
N LEU A 36 3.79 -13.01 3.10
CA LEU A 36 4.09 -11.63 2.77
C LEU A 36 3.27 -11.15 1.57
N GLY A 37 3.05 -9.84 1.45
CA GLY A 37 2.52 -9.21 0.25
C GLY A 37 1.03 -9.44 -0.04
N LYS A 38 0.23 -9.97 0.89
CA LYS A 38 -1.19 -10.33 0.64
C LYS A 38 -2.01 -9.20 0.03
N LYS A 39 -1.85 -7.96 0.48
CA LYS A 39 -2.55 -6.81 -0.12
C LYS A 39 -1.94 -6.44 -1.47
N LEU A 40 -0.64 -6.52 -1.61
CA LEU A 40 0.09 -6.22 -2.84
C LEU A 40 -0.39 -7.12 -3.99
N SER A 41 -0.56 -8.42 -3.75
CA SER A 41 -1.04 -9.37 -4.76
C SER A 41 -2.44 -9.08 -5.30
N ALA A 42 -3.24 -8.27 -4.60
CA ALA A 42 -4.60 -7.90 -5.02
C ALA A 42 -4.70 -6.48 -5.62
N THR A 43 -3.61 -5.71 -5.61
CA THR A 43 -3.61 -4.35 -6.17
C THR A 43 -3.72 -4.36 -7.69
N GLY A 44 -4.24 -3.28 -8.27
CA GLY A 44 -4.39 -3.16 -9.72
C GLY A 44 -5.21 -4.29 -10.36
N ASN A 45 -6.24 -4.81 -9.67
CA ASN A 45 -7.01 -6.00 -10.09
C ASN A 45 -6.14 -7.26 -10.29
N GLY A 46 -5.13 -7.47 -9.44
CA GLY A 46 -4.19 -8.58 -9.53
C GLY A 46 -3.01 -8.35 -10.47
N ARG A 47 -2.89 -7.15 -11.05
CA ARG A 47 -1.78 -6.75 -11.93
C ARG A 47 -0.66 -6.00 -11.21
N CYS A 48 -0.94 -5.41 -10.05
CA CYS A 48 -0.08 -4.50 -9.29
C CYS A 48 0.30 -3.22 -10.05
N ASN A 49 -0.53 -2.18 -9.96
CA ASN A 49 -0.12 -0.84 -10.41
C ASN A 49 1.01 -0.33 -9.50
N LEU A 50 2.25 -0.39 -10.00
CA LEU A 50 3.46 -0.07 -9.23
C LEU A 50 3.64 1.43 -9.03
N SER A 51 3.43 2.21 -10.07
CA SER A 51 3.66 3.65 -10.10
C SER A 51 2.87 4.30 -11.24
N ASN A 52 3.07 5.60 -11.43
CA ASN A 52 2.57 6.35 -12.56
C ASN A 52 3.63 7.36 -13.01
N LEU A 53 3.90 7.45 -14.31
CA LEU A 53 4.86 8.43 -14.87
C LEU A 53 4.50 9.87 -14.49
N HIS A 54 3.19 10.15 -14.32
CA HIS A 54 2.66 11.47 -13.96
C HIS A 54 2.44 11.65 -12.45
N ALA A 55 3.02 10.80 -11.61
CA ALA A 55 2.78 10.82 -10.16
C ALA A 55 3.15 12.16 -9.50
N SER A 56 4.12 12.89 -10.06
CA SER A 56 4.56 14.19 -9.54
C SER A 56 3.75 15.38 -10.07
N GLU A 57 2.84 15.16 -11.04
CA GLU A 57 2.12 16.25 -11.71
C GLU A 57 0.85 16.71 -10.95
N GLY A 58 0.50 16.04 -9.84
CA GLY A 58 -0.66 16.37 -9.02
C GLY A 58 -1.66 15.22 -8.89
N GLY A 59 -2.94 15.58 -8.61
CA GLY A 59 -4.01 14.58 -8.40
C GLY A 59 -4.15 14.12 -6.95
N TYR A 60 -3.36 14.67 -6.05
CA TYR A 60 -3.44 14.37 -4.62
C TYR A 60 -4.45 15.30 -3.92
N ASN A 61 -5.26 14.72 -3.05
CA ASN A 61 -6.27 15.44 -2.29
C ASN A 61 -6.17 15.07 -0.81
N GLY A 62 -6.20 16.05 0.08
CA GLY A 62 -6.10 15.84 1.51
C GLY A 62 -6.19 17.15 2.27
N ASP A 63 -6.10 17.08 3.59
CA ASP A 63 -6.06 18.27 4.46
C ASP A 63 -4.75 19.07 4.26
N ASP A 64 -3.67 18.38 3.85
CA ASP A 64 -2.41 18.98 3.37
C ASP A 64 -2.19 18.55 1.91
N PRO A 65 -2.40 19.43 0.93
CA PRO A 65 -2.24 19.11 -0.49
C PRO A 65 -0.79 18.88 -0.90
N HIS A 66 0.19 19.34 -0.10
CA HIS A 66 1.64 19.22 -0.35
C HIS A 66 2.29 18.03 0.34
N PHE A 67 1.53 17.25 1.11
CA PHE A 67 2.03 16.14 1.92
C PHE A 67 2.87 15.10 1.11
N HIS A 68 2.54 14.90 -0.16
CA HIS A 68 3.20 13.93 -1.03
C HIS A 68 4.50 14.44 -1.66
N GLU A 69 4.69 15.76 -1.79
CA GLU A 69 5.74 16.36 -2.62
C GLU A 69 7.15 15.97 -2.18
N TYR A 70 7.41 15.95 -0.87
CA TYR A 70 8.72 15.57 -0.36
C TYR A 70 9.11 14.14 -0.76
N ALA A 71 8.18 13.20 -0.61
CA ALA A 71 8.43 11.80 -0.91
C ALA A 71 8.65 11.59 -2.41
N LEU A 72 7.82 12.21 -3.26
CA LEU A 72 7.93 12.09 -4.72
C LEU A 72 9.14 12.83 -5.29
N LYS A 73 9.56 13.92 -4.67
CA LYS A 73 10.80 14.60 -5.04
C LYS A 73 12.04 13.77 -4.71
N LYS A 74 11.99 13.06 -3.57
CA LYS A 74 13.11 12.22 -3.11
C LYS A 74 13.17 10.88 -3.84
N TYR A 75 12.02 10.33 -4.19
CA TYR A 75 11.86 9.04 -4.87
C TYR A 75 10.88 9.20 -6.03
N PRO A 76 11.32 9.83 -7.12
CA PRO A 76 10.48 9.98 -8.31
C PRO A 76 10.17 8.61 -8.95
N PRO A 77 9.18 8.54 -9.84
CA PRO A 77 8.80 7.29 -10.50
C PRO A 77 9.98 6.56 -11.13
N GLU A 78 10.87 7.26 -11.77
CA GLU A 78 12.04 6.72 -12.47
C GLU A 78 13.00 5.98 -11.52
N GLU A 79 13.30 6.57 -10.36
CA GLU A 79 14.16 5.93 -9.35
C GLU A 79 13.46 4.69 -8.74
N THR A 80 12.16 4.79 -8.52
CA THR A 80 11.37 3.65 -8.05
C THR A 80 11.41 2.49 -9.05
N LEU A 81 11.28 2.78 -10.34
CA LEU A 81 11.34 1.76 -11.39
C LEU A 81 12.74 1.17 -11.55
N GLN A 82 13.78 2.01 -11.45
CA GLN A 82 15.16 1.53 -11.48
C GLN A 82 15.43 0.58 -10.32
N TRP A 83 14.99 0.93 -9.10
CA TRP A 83 15.12 0.04 -7.95
C TRP A 83 14.44 -1.32 -8.16
N PHE A 84 13.25 -1.37 -8.77
CA PHE A 84 12.62 -2.63 -9.12
C PHE A 84 13.36 -3.38 -10.22
N ALA A 85 13.93 -2.66 -11.22
CA ALA A 85 14.73 -3.26 -12.26
C ALA A 85 16.03 -3.91 -11.71
N ASP A 86 16.67 -3.26 -10.73
CA ASP A 86 17.84 -3.78 -10.04
C ASP A 86 17.52 -5.07 -9.24
N LEU A 87 16.28 -5.22 -8.77
CA LEU A 87 15.78 -6.45 -8.18
C LEU A 87 15.37 -7.52 -9.20
N GLY A 88 15.43 -7.21 -10.51
CA GLY A 88 15.06 -8.12 -11.60
C GLY A 88 13.60 -8.03 -12.05
N LEU A 89 12.85 -7.00 -11.66
CA LEU A 89 11.48 -6.78 -12.09
C LEU A 89 11.41 -5.83 -13.29
N TYR A 90 11.11 -6.34 -14.45
CA TYR A 90 10.81 -5.52 -15.63
C TYR A 90 9.38 -4.98 -15.59
N THR A 91 9.22 -3.74 -16.02
CA THR A 91 7.94 -3.01 -16.00
C THR A 91 7.56 -2.48 -17.37
N VAL A 92 6.28 -2.17 -17.53
CA VAL A 92 5.70 -1.55 -18.73
C VAL A 92 4.79 -0.40 -18.32
N ALA A 93 4.90 0.73 -19.04
CA ALA A 93 4.00 1.85 -18.88
C ALA A 93 2.87 1.78 -19.91
N GLU A 94 1.63 1.92 -19.46
CA GLU A 94 0.46 2.11 -20.32
C GLU A 94 0.41 3.57 -20.84
N PRO A 95 -0.34 3.85 -21.93
CA PRO A 95 -0.53 5.23 -22.42
C PRO A 95 -1.09 6.21 -21.38
N SER A 96 -1.75 5.70 -20.33
CA SER A 96 -2.27 6.49 -19.20
C SER A 96 -1.18 6.88 -18.18
N GLY A 97 0.06 6.48 -18.39
CA GLY A 97 1.17 6.64 -17.44
C GLY A 97 1.20 5.59 -16.32
N LYS A 98 0.19 4.74 -16.18
CA LYS A 98 0.18 3.66 -15.17
C LYS A 98 1.24 2.63 -15.50
N ILE A 99 1.93 2.15 -14.48
CA ILE A 99 3.05 1.22 -14.61
C ILE A 99 2.72 -0.10 -13.94
N TYR A 100 2.93 -1.18 -14.69
CA TYR A 100 2.68 -2.55 -14.25
C TYR A 100 3.93 -3.42 -14.44
N PRO A 101 4.06 -4.57 -13.74
CA PRO A 101 5.08 -5.55 -14.09
C PRO A 101 4.85 -6.07 -15.51
N TYR A 102 5.91 -6.36 -16.23
CA TYR A 102 5.83 -6.84 -17.61
C TYR A 102 5.02 -8.14 -17.74
N SER A 103 5.00 -8.97 -16.69
CA SER A 103 4.18 -10.18 -16.58
C SER A 103 2.68 -9.91 -16.46
N ASP A 104 2.28 -8.67 -16.22
CA ASP A 104 0.89 -8.27 -15.93
C ASP A 104 0.26 -8.97 -14.71
N GLN A 105 1.11 -9.45 -13.77
CA GLN A 105 0.70 -10.19 -12.59
C GLN A 105 1.33 -9.63 -11.31
N ALA A 106 0.50 -9.31 -10.32
CA ALA A 106 0.93 -8.79 -9.03
C ALA A 106 1.84 -9.78 -8.27
N ASN A 107 1.66 -11.09 -8.48
CA ASN A 107 2.49 -12.10 -7.83
C ASN A 107 3.96 -12.02 -8.24
N SER A 108 4.27 -11.60 -9.47
CA SER A 108 5.67 -11.40 -9.88
C SER A 108 6.37 -10.34 -9.04
N VAL A 109 5.63 -9.26 -8.68
CA VAL A 109 6.17 -8.22 -7.77
C VAL A 109 6.38 -8.78 -6.36
N VAL A 110 5.42 -9.56 -5.86
CA VAL A 110 5.53 -10.19 -4.53
C VAL A 110 6.71 -11.15 -4.49
N ASP A 111 6.89 -11.96 -5.54
CA ASP A 111 7.94 -12.97 -5.58
C ASP A 111 9.33 -12.33 -5.71
N VAL A 112 9.50 -11.32 -6.57
CA VAL A 112 10.76 -10.57 -6.65
C VAL A 112 11.13 -9.97 -5.30
N LEU A 113 10.21 -9.32 -4.61
CA LEU A 113 10.47 -8.77 -3.28
C LEU A 113 10.80 -9.88 -2.26
N ARG A 114 10.06 -10.99 -2.27
CA ARG A 114 10.31 -12.12 -1.36
C ARG A 114 11.67 -12.75 -1.56
N PHE A 115 12.04 -13.06 -2.81
CA PHE A 115 13.35 -13.64 -3.13
C PHE A 115 14.49 -12.69 -2.76
N SER A 116 14.29 -11.39 -2.95
CA SER A 116 15.29 -10.39 -2.56
C SER A 116 15.50 -10.30 -1.03
N LEU A 117 14.52 -10.77 -0.23
CA LEU A 117 14.66 -10.85 1.24
C LEU A 117 15.47 -12.07 1.69
N GLU A 118 15.79 -13.02 0.81
CA GLU A 118 16.60 -14.21 1.13
C GLU A 118 18.10 -13.82 1.27
N LYS A 119 18.39 -13.03 2.31
CA LYS A 119 19.74 -12.55 2.68
C LYS A 119 20.09 -13.03 4.09
N GLU A 120 21.35 -13.29 4.35
CA GLU A 120 21.83 -13.77 5.66
C GLU A 120 21.49 -12.84 6.83
N ASN A 121 21.41 -11.54 6.57
CA ASN A 121 21.13 -10.53 7.60
C ASN A 121 19.63 -10.13 7.70
N ILE A 122 18.73 -10.87 7.03
CA ILE A 122 17.27 -10.65 7.12
C ILE A 122 16.59 -11.92 7.63
N GLU A 123 15.91 -11.82 8.77
CA GLU A 123 15.01 -12.84 9.29
C GLU A 123 13.55 -12.45 8.97
N VAL A 124 12.77 -13.37 8.41
CA VAL A 124 11.34 -13.17 8.14
C VAL A 124 10.51 -14.05 9.05
N LEU A 125 9.65 -13.43 9.86
CA LEU A 125 8.74 -14.08 10.78
C LEU A 125 7.31 -13.91 10.29
N THR A 126 6.73 -14.95 9.73
CA THR A 126 5.29 -15.03 9.40
C THR A 126 4.48 -15.56 10.59
N ASP A 127 3.16 -15.42 10.54
CA ASP A 127 2.25 -15.76 11.65
C ASP A 127 2.64 -15.08 12.97
N PHE A 128 3.33 -13.94 12.88
CA PHE A 128 3.83 -13.17 14.01
C PHE A 128 3.00 -11.90 14.20
N GLU A 129 1.93 -11.98 14.96
CA GLU A 129 1.08 -10.83 15.27
C GLU A 129 1.69 -10.01 16.42
N VAL A 130 2.09 -8.77 16.13
CA VAL A 130 2.57 -7.83 17.14
C VAL A 130 1.40 -7.24 17.89
N MET A 131 1.32 -7.53 19.18
CA MET A 131 0.26 -7.06 20.08
C MET A 131 0.62 -5.76 20.78
N ARG A 132 1.90 -5.59 21.13
CA ARG A 132 2.37 -4.43 21.87
C ARG A 132 3.81 -4.09 21.53
N VAL A 133 4.11 -2.80 21.56
CA VAL A 133 5.45 -2.25 21.49
C VAL A 133 5.67 -1.35 22.68
N LYS A 134 6.85 -1.43 23.30
CA LYS A 134 7.31 -0.51 24.33
C LYS A 134 8.68 0.02 23.98
N LYS A 135 8.98 1.24 24.37
CA LYS A 135 10.33 1.81 24.33
C LYS A 135 10.94 1.67 25.72
N ASN A 136 12.08 0.98 25.80
CA ASN A 136 12.85 0.76 27.02
C ASN A 136 14.20 1.44 26.86
N GLY A 137 14.33 2.68 27.35
CA GLY A 137 15.54 3.47 27.10
C GLY A 137 15.76 3.75 25.62
N ALA A 138 16.85 3.25 25.06
CA ALA A 138 17.20 3.38 23.64
C ALA A 138 16.62 2.26 22.77
N ALA A 139 16.18 1.14 23.34
CA ALA A 139 15.68 -0.04 22.66
C ALA A 139 14.15 -0.11 22.60
N PHE A 140 13.64 -0.96 21.72
CA PHE A 140 12.21 -1.24 21.55
C PHE A 140 11.95 -2.71 21.85
N SER A 141 10.96 -2.98 22.72
CA SER A 141 10.47 -4.32 23.03
C SER A 141 9.18 -4.56 22.27
N VAL A 142 9.16 -5.59 21.42
CA VAL A 142 8.05 -5.98 20.56
C VAL A 142 7.49 -7.31 21.05
N THR A 143 6.24 -7.32 21.51
CA THR A 143 5.59 -8.49 22.10
C THR A 143 4.52 -9.05 21.17
N SER A 144 4.62 -10.34 20.85
CA SER A 144 3.57 -11.17 20.24
C SER A 144 2.82 -11.97 21.33
N LYS A 145 2.00 -12.93 20.91
CA LYS A 145 1.33 -13.85 21.83
C LYS A 145 2.34 -14.73 22.60
N ASP A 146 3.38 -15.19 21.92
CA ASP A 146 4.22 -16.27 22.42
C ASP A 146 5.62 -15.81 22.87
N ARG A 147 6.10 -14.66 22.39
CA ARG A 147 7.46 -14.16 22.68
C ARG A 147 7.59 -12.64 22.57
N THR A 148 8.67 -12.16 23.14
CA THR A 148 9.10 -10.76 23.06
C THR A 148 10.48 -10.68 22.41
N LEU A 149 10.64 -9.75 21.48
CA LEU A 149 11.90 -9.46 20.79
C LEU A 149 12.35 -8.03 21.13
N GLU A 150 13.65 -7.80 21.14
CA GLU A 150 14.25 -6.50 21.42
C GLU A 150 14.98 -5.97 20.17
N PHE A 151 14.83 -4.68 19.90
CA PHE A 151 15.40 -4.02 18.72
C PHE A 151 15.99 -2.65 19.07
N ASP A 152 17.09 -2.28 18.42
CA ASP A 152 17.68 -0.94 18.53
C ASP A 152 16.82 0.12 17.81
N ARG A 153 16.17 -0.29 16.73
CA ARG A 153 15.28 0.55 15.91
C ARG A 153 14.04 -0.23 15.51
N LEU A 154 12.95 0.49 15.29
CA LEU A 154 11.69 -0.11 14.91
C LEU A 154 11.02 0.69 13.79
N ILE A 155 10.58 -0.02 12.74
CA ILE A 155 9.79 0.52 11.63
C ILE A 155 8.39 -0.09 11.70
N ILE A 156 7.36 0.76 11.69
CA ILE A 156 5.96 0.33 11.67
C ILE A 156 5.42 0.50 10.25
N ALA A 157 5.31 -0.61 9.52
CA ALA A 157 4.87 -0.70 8.12
C ALA A 157 3.58 -1.51 7.94
N CYS A 158 2.72 -1.53 8.96
CA CYS A 158 1.49 -2.35 9.01
C CYS A 158 0.43 -1.99 7.96
N GLY A 159 0.65 -0.93 7.18
CA GLY A 159 -0.38 -0.39 6.29
C GLY A 159 -1.53 0.26 7.05
N GLY A 160 -2.63 0.50 6.36
CA GLY A 160 -3.80 1.17 6.90
C GLY A 160 -5.08 0.33 6.84
N LEU A 161 -6.22 0.99 7.12
CA LEU A 161 -7.54 0.35 7.20
C LEU A 161 -8.10 -0.06 5.82
N ALA A 162 -7.57 0.47 4.72
CA ALA A 162 -8.04 0.12 3.38
C ALA A 162 -7.87 -1.37 3.08
N GLY A 163 -8.89 -1.98 2.46
CA GLY A 163 -8.85 -3.39 2.06
C GLY A 163 -8.90 -4.35 3.26
N THR A 164 -9.90 -4.25 4.12
CA THR A 164 -10.05 -5.07 5.34
C THR A 164 -10.05 -6.57 5.05
N LYS A 165 -10.66 -7.02 3.95
CA LYS A 165 -10.63 -8.43 3.50
C LYS A 165 -9.22 -8.92 3.14
N LEU A 166 -8.31 -8.00 2.84
CA LEU A 166 -6.91 -8.25 2.49
C LEU A 166 -5.95 -7.98 3.67
N GLY A 167 -6.50 -7.78 4.86
CA GLY A 167 -5.71 -7.58 6.05
C GLY A 167 -5.53 -6.11 6.48
N GLY A 168 -6.25 -5.16 5.90
CA GLY A 168 -6.28 -3.79 6.40
C GLY A 168 -6.85 -3.72 7.81
N THR A 169 -6.16 -3.09 8.76
CA THR A 169 -6.59 -2.95 10.16
C THR A 169 -6.13 -1.65 10.80
N MET A 170 -6.63 -1.41 12.00
CA MET A 170 -6.21 -0.30 12.85
C MET A 170 -4.96 -0.63 13.71
N ALA A 171 -4.35 -1.81 13.56
CA ALA A 171 -3.27 -2.25 14.45
C ALA A 171 -2.08 -1.27 14.43
N GLY A 172 -1.55 -0.91 13.26
CA GLY A 172 -0.44 0.04 13.15
C GLY A 172 -0.74 1.41 13.77
N TYR A 173 -1.97 1.92 13.59
CA TYR A 173 -2.41 3.18 14.22
C TYR A 173 -2.43 3.09 15.75
N LYS A 174 -2.85 1.93 16.30
CA LYS A 174 -2.84 1.72 17.77
C LYS A 174 -1.42 1.69 18.30
N LEU A 175 -0.50 1.02 17.62
CA LEU A 175 0.92 0.99 18.00
C LEU A 175 1.52 2.40 17.99
N LEU A 176 1.30 3.18 16.94
CA LEU A 176 1.83 4.55 16.82
C LEU A 176 1.24 5.50 17.87
N ARG A 177 -0.06 5.36 18.21
CA ARG A 177 -0.69 6.15 19.27
C ARG A 177 -0.04 5.94 20.63
N ALA A 178 0.45 4.74 20.92
CA ALA A 178 1.18 4.47 22.17
C ALA A 178 2.49 5.27 22.29
N PHE A 179 3.00 5.81 21.18
CA PHE A 179 4.15 6.71 21.13
C PHE A 179 3.77 8.19 20.94
N GLY A 180 2.50 8.54 21.15
CA GLY A 180 2.02 9.92 21.06
C GLY A 180 1.70 10.42 19.64
N HIS A 181 1.81 9.57 18.62
CA HIS A 181 1.41 9.96 17.25
C HIS A 181 -0.10 10.18 17.15
N LYS A 182 -0.50 11.21 16.42
CA LYS A 182 -1.88 11.51 16.09
C LYS A 182 -2.23 10.90 14.74
N CYS A 183 -3.49 10.50 14.58
CA CYS A 183 -4.04 10.04 13.31
C CYS A 183 -5.12 11.03 12.88
N THR A 184 -5.01 11.55 11.67
CA THR A 184 -6.08 12.35 11.06
C THR A 184 -7.33 11.51 10.86
N LYS A 185 -8.48 12.14 10.63
CA LYS A 185 -9.75 11.42 10.40
C LYS A 185 -9.63 10.55 9.16
N LEU A 186 -9.75 9.24 9.34
CA LEU A 186 -9.79 8.31 8.24
C LEU A 186 -11.10 8.47 7.46
N ARG A 187 -10.96 8.60 6.14
CA ARG A 187 -12.09 8.70 5.20
C ARG A 187 -11.91 7.66 4.10
N PRO A 188 -12.99 7.00 3.66
CA PRO A 188 -12.91 6.15 2.47
C PRO A 188 -12.62 7.03 1.24
N ALA A 189 -11.69 6.58 0.39
CA ALA A 189 -11.31 7.32 -0.82
C ALA A 189 -11.94 6.70 -2.06
N LEU A 190 -11.76 5.40 -2.29
CA LEU A 190 -12.39 4.68 -3.39
C LEU A 190 -13.56 3.85 -2.84
N VAL A 191 -14.78 4.27 -3.14
CA VAL A 191 -16.01 3.65 -2.66
C VAL A 191 -17.06 3.56 -3.76
N GLN A 192 -17.98 2.61 -3.60
CA GLN A 192 -19.17 2.56 -4.45
C GLN A 192 -20.12 3.69 -4.10
N VAL A 193 -20.70 4.30 -5.12
CA VAL A 193 -21.75 5.31 -4.98
C VAL A 193 -23.10 4.65 -5.24
N LYS A 194 -24.00 4.70 -4.26
CA LYS A 194 -25.37 4.23 -4.43
C LYS A 194 -26.14 5.11 -5.40
N THR A 195 -26.99 4.53 -6.22
CA THR A 195 -27.90 5.24 -7.10
C THR A 195 -29.35 4.83 -6.84
N SER A 196 -30.25 5.76 -7.05
CA SER A 196 -31.71 5.49 -7.06
C SER A 196 -32.23 4.99 -8.40
N TRP A 197 -31.36 4.89 -9.42
CA TRP A 197 -31.77 4.37 -10.72
C TRP A 197 -32.08 2.87 -10.65
N PRO A 198 -33.33 2.45 -10.93
CA PRO A 198 -33.75 1.07 -10.72
C PRO A 198 -33.09 0.05 -11.67
N GLY A 199 -32.60 0.53 -12.82
CA GLY A 199 -31.94 -0.33 -13.83
C GLY A 199 -30.50 -0.73 -13.47
N VAL A 200 -29.90 -0.18 -12.40
CA VAL A 200 -28.50 -0.42 -12.09
C VAL A 200 -28.17 -1.88 -11.79
N SER A 201 -29.08 -2.60 -11.13
CA SER A 201 -28.92 -4.01 -10.77
C SER A 201 -28.84 -4.94 -11.98
N ALA A 202 -29.58 -4.61 -13.06
CA ALA A 202 -29.55 -5.36 -14.31
C ALA A 202 -28.17 -5.28 -15.03
N LEU A 203 -27.40 -4.25 -14.74
CA LEU A 203 -26.05 -4.04 -15.28
C LEU A 203 -24.95 -4.55 -14.34
N LYS A 204 -25.27 -5.21 -13.24
CA LYS A 204 -24.29 -5.74 -12.28
C LYS A 204 -23.15 -6.49 -12.97
N GLY A 205 -21.92 -6.05 -12.73
CA GLY A 205 -20.70 -6.62 -13.32
C GLY A 205 -20.28 -6.04 -14.66
N VAL A 206 -21.15 -5.30 -15.33
CA VAL A 206 -20.80 -4.60 -16.59
C VAL A 206 -19.78 -3.52 -16.30
N ARG A 207 -18.79 -3.40 -17.19
CA ARG A 207 -17.79 -2.32 -17.20
C ARG A 207 -17.92 -1.53 -18.50
N ALA A 208 -17.72 -0.22 -18.41
CA ALA A 208 -17.76 0.66 -19.55
C ALA A 208 -16.79 1.83 -19.37
N ASN A 209 -16.10 2.21 -20.46
CA ASN A 209 -15.39 3.46 -20.50
C ASN A 209 -16.40 4.60 -20.68
N CYS A 210 -16.34 5.57 -19.79
CA CYS A 210 -17.30 6.67 -19.79
C CYS A 210 -16.66 7.97 -19.33
N ARG A 211 -17.44 9.03 -19.51
CA ARG A 211 -17.20 10.33 -18.89
C ARG A 211 -18.20 10.48 -17.73
N ALA A 212 -17.67 10.57 -16.51
CA ALA A 212 -18.46 10.79 -15.31
C ALA A 212 -18.33 12.26 -14.87
N ALA A 213 -19.46 12.91 -14.58
CA ALA A 213 -19.47 14.27 -14.09
C ALA A 213 -20.36 14.40 -12.85
N ILE A 214 -19.89 15.19 -11.87
CA ILE A 214 -20.64 15.52 -10.65
C ILE A 214 -21.29 16.89 -10.84
N TYR A 215 -22.58 16.94 -10.58
CA TYR A 215 -23.36 18.18 -10.59
C TYR A 215 -23.95 18.44 -9.19
N HIS A 216 -23.99 19.71 -8.80
CA HIS A 216 -24.71 20.19 -7.63
C HIS A 216 -25.48 21.44 -8.02
N ASN A 217 -26.79 21.46 -7.79
CA ASN A 217 -27.70 22.56 -8.16
C ASN A 217 -27.53 23.00 -9.63
N GLY A 218 -27.44 22.04 -10.56
CA GLY A 218 -27.27 22.30 -11.99
C GLY A 218 -25.85 22.74 -12.42
N ARG A 219 -24.94 23.00 -11.48
CA ARG A 219 -23.55 23.37 -11.78
C ARG A 219 -22.68 22.14 -11.80
N ARG A 220 -21.89 21.94 -12.88
CA ARG A 220 -20.87 20.91 -12.93
C ARG A 220 -19.73 21.25 -11.99
N LEU A 221 -19.44 20.37 -11.03
CA LEU A 221 -18.36 20.53 -10.07
C LEU A 221 -17.05 19.90 -10.57
N ARG A 222 -17.14 18.68 -11.10
CA ARG A 222 -15.98 17.93 -11.57
C ARG A 222 -16.39 16.97 -12.68
N GLU A 223 -15.43 16.62 -13.54
CA GLU A 223 -15.56 15.63 -14.58
C GLU A 223 -14.31 14.77 -14.63
N SER A 224 -14.46 13.48 -14.92
CA SER A 224 -13.38 12.54 -15.12
C SER A 224 -13.73 11.52 -16.20
N VAL A 225 -12.73 10.99 -16.89
CA VAL A 225 -12.89 9.97 -17.93
C VAL A 225 -12.19 8.68 -17.46
N GLY A 226 -12.84 7.55 -17.59
CA GLY A 226 -12.28 6.27 -17.21
C GLY A 226 -13.31 5.16 -17.16
N GLU A 227 -12.91 4.01 -16.60
CA GLU A 227 -13.78 2.85 -16.46
C GLU A 227 -14.73 3.01 -15.27
N VAL A 228 -16.04 2.87 -15.53
CA VAL A 228 -17.07 2.63 -14.52
C VAL A 228 -17.39 1.15 -14.45
N GLN A 229 -17.66 0.66 -13.25
CA GLN A 229 -18.22 -0.68 -13.02
C GLN A 229 -19.59 -0.56 -12.36
N PHE A 230 -20.59 -1.16 -13.00
CA PHE A 230 -21.93 -1.25 -12.42
C PHE A 230 -21.96 -2.33 -11.34
N THR A 231 -22.58 -2.01 -10.21
CA THR A 231 -22.76 -2.93 -9.09
C THR A 231 -24.26 -3.17 -8.86
N GLU A 232 -24.60 -4.04 -7.93
CA GLU A 232 -26.00 -4.37 -7.61
C GLU A 232 -26.83 -3.15 -7.22
N PHE A 233 -26.23 -2.16 -6.60
CA PHE A 233 -26.94 -1.00 -6.02
C PHE A 233 -26.31 0.35 -6.41
N GLY A 234 -25.35 0.37 -7.31
CA GLY A 234 -24.69 1.60 -7.66
C GLY A 234 -23.53 1.49 -8.63
N LEU A 235 -22.66 2.48 -8.59
CA LEU A 235 -21.53 2.66 -9.47
C LEU A 235 -20.23 2.53 -8.68
N SER A 236 -19.22 1.93 -9.29
CA SER A 236 -17.85 1.80 -8.79
C SER A 236 -16.87 1.97 -9.95
N GLY A 237 -15.60 1.78 -9.69
CA GLY A 237 -14.55 1.89 -10.71
C GLY A 237 -13.70 3.14 -10.53
N PRO A 238 -12.57 3.21 -11.26
CA PRO A 238 -11.60 4.29 -11.10
C PRO A 238 -12.14 5.69 -11.40
N VAL A 239 -13.21 5.80 -12.18
CA VAL A 239 -13.81 7.08 -12.59
C VAL A 239 -14.79 7.64 -11.54
N ILE A 240 -15.22 6.80 -10.59
CA ILE A 240 -16.17 7.13 -9.53
C ILE A 240 -15.44 7.51 -8.25
#